data_675af274addbf3b62604addc17a1875d
#
_entry.id   675af274addbf3b62604addc17a1875d
#
_cell.length_a   1.000
_cell.length_b   1.000
_cell.length_c   1.000
_cell.angle_alpha   90.00
_cell.angle_beta   90.00
_cell.angle_gamma   90.00
#
_symmetry.space_group_name_H-M   'P 1'
#
loop_
_entity.id
_entity.type
_entity.pdbx_description
1 polymer ?
#
loop_
_entity_poly.entity_id
_entity_poly.type
_entity_poly.pdbx_seq_one_letter_code
_entity_poly.pdbx_strand_id
1 'polypeptide(L)'
;MSARFYVGEGGKLISCRIHPGGSIGLHSHPTSDDLNFVLAGTGVALCDGQEEPLEPGVCHLCKKGSQHSIQNTGEGDLVLLTVVVER
;
A
#
# COMPACT_ATOMS: atom_id res chain seq x y z
N MET A 1 -12.49 -2.38 4.30
CA MET A 1 -11.46 -2.57 3.26
C MET A 1 -11.73 -3.87 2.50
N SER A 2 -11.53 -3.87 1.21
CA SER A 2 -11.62 -5.10 0.42
C SER A 2 -10.34 -5.29 -0.38
N ALA A 3 -9.94 -6.56 -0.58
CA ALA A 3 -8.72 -6.88 -1.30
C ALA A 3 -8.86 -8.19 -2.05
N ARG A 4 -8.15 -8.27 -3.18
CA ARG A 4 -8.01 -9.50 -3.96
C ARG A 4 -6.53 -9.79 -4.13
N PHE A 5 -6.18 -11.05 -4.00
CA PHE A 5 -4.79 -11.50 -4.01
C PHE A 5 -4.54 -12.46 -5.16
N TYR A 6 -3.40 -12.28 -5.84
CA TYR A 6 -2.89 -13.20 -6.84
C TYR A 6 -1.49 -13.58 -6.42
N VAL A 7 -1.26 -14.84 -6.13
CA VAL A 7 0.01 -15.33 -5.56
C VAL A 7 0.78 -16.11 -6.61
N GLY A 8 2.05 -15.80 -6.80
CA GLY A 8 2.97 -16.49 -7.68
C GLY A 8 4.26 -16.85 -6.96
N GLU A 9 5.21 -17.43 -7.67
CA GLU A 9 6.47 -17.90 -7.08
C GLU A 9 7.36 -16.74 -6.62
N GLY A 10 7.38 -15.63 -7.36
CA GLY A 10 8.25 -14.50 -7.06
C GLY A 10 7.60 -13.39 -6.24
N GLY A 11 6.33 -13.58 -5.84
CA GLY A 11 5.62 -12.55 -5.10
C GLY A 11 4.13 -12.61 -5.29
N LYS A 12 3.47 -11.47 -5.14
CA LYS A 12 2.01 -11.39 -5.30
C LYS A 12 1.57 -10.04 -5.80
N LEU A 13 0.37 -10.03 -6.38
CA LEU A 13 -0.36 -8.82 -6.75
C LEU A 13 -1.55 -8.70 -5.82
N ILE A 14 -1.78 -7.50 -5.34
CA ILE A 14 -2.92 -7.21 -4.45
C ILE A 14 -3.67 -6.01 -5.00
N SER A 15 -4.95 -6.21 -5.31
CA SER A 15 -5.86 -5.11 -5.62
C SER A 15 -6.58 -4.77 -4.33
N CYS A 16 -6.44 -3.54 -3.86
CA CYS A 16 -6.92 -3.14 -2.55
C CYS A 16 -7.77 -1.88 -2.64
N ARG A 17 -8.83 -1.85 -1.87
CA ARG A 17 -9.73 -0.69 -1.78
C ARG A 17 -9.97 -0.38 -0.31
N ILE A 18 -9.53 0.80 0.11
CA ILE A 18 -9.66 1.27 1.49
C ILE A 18 -10.75 2.33 1.54
N HIS A 19 -11.80 2.09 2.33
CA HIS A 19 -12.91 3.04 2.47
C HIS A 19 -12.48 4.29 3.24
N PRO A 20 -13.20 5.42 3.08
CA PRO A 20 -12.88 6.64 3.83
C PRO A 20 -12.80 6.39 5.33
N GLY A 21 -11.77 6.94 5.96
CA GLY A 21 -11.49 6.72 7.38
C GLY A 21 -10.82 5.40 7.70
N GLY A 22 -10.68 4.51 6.70
CA GLY A 22 -10.00 3.24 6.89
C GLY A 22 -8.50 3.34 6.73
N SER A 23 -7.83 2.25 7.11
CA SER A 23 -6.37 2.19 7.02
C SER A 23 -5.87 0.76 6.90
N ILE A 24 -4.64 0.63 6.40
CA ILE A 24 -3.84 -0.58 6.57
C ILE A 24 -2.92 -0.27 7.75
N GLY A 25 -3.03 -1.06 8.81
CA GLY A 25 -2.25 -0.84 10.03
C GLY A 25 -0.76 -1.03 9.83
N LEU A 26 0.02 -0.56 10.79
CA LEU A 26 1.47 -0.66 10.74
C LEU A 26 1.90 -2.12 10.66
N HIS A 27 2.72 -2.43 9.65
CA HIS A 27 3.25 -3.77 9.45
C HIS A 27 4.62 -3.68 8.76
N SER A 28 5.38 -4.76 8.85
CA SER A 28 6.70 -4.83 8.26
C SER A 28 6.77 -5.88 7.16
N HIS A 29 7.74 -5.72 6.26
CA HIS A 29 8.01 -6.65 5.17
C HIS A 29 9.42 -7.21 5.33
N PRO A 30 9.58 -8.33 6.06
CA PRO A 30 10.92 -8.86 6.34
C PRO A 30 11.60 -9.52 5.14
N THR A 31 10.83 -9.96 4.15
CA THR A 31 11.37 -10.73 3.01
C THR A 31 11.04 -10.16 1.64
N SER A 32 10.36 -9.01 1.57
CA SER A 32 9.88 -8.51 0.29
C SER A 32 9.92 -6.99 0.21
N ASP A 33 9.92 -6.48 -1.03
CA ASP A 33 9.61 -5.09 -1.31
C ASP A 33 8.12 -4.99 -1.63
N ASP A 34 7.50 -3.89 -1.22
CA ASP A 34 6.08 -3.66 -1.39
C ASP A 34 5.88 -2.37 -2.19
N LEU A 35 5.39 -2.51 -3.42
CA LEU A 35 5.15 -1.37 -4.30
C LEU A 35 3.65 -1.11 -4.38
N ASN A 36 3.24 0.09 -3.99
CA ASN A 36 1.82 0.45 -3.92
C ASN A 36 1.53 1.57 -4.92
N PHE A 37 0.81 1.23 -5.98
CA PHE A 37 0.41 2.18 -7.01
C PHE A 37 -0.96 2.74 -6.68
N VAL A 38 -1.05 4.06 -6.57
CA VAL A 38 -2.33 4.72 -6.30
C VAL A 38 -3.08 4.91 -7.61
N LEU A 39 -4.24 4.27 -7.72
CA LEU A 39 -5.09 4.34 -8.91
C LEU A 39 -6.19 5.39 -8.76
N ALA A 40 -6.73 5.56 -7.55
CA ALA A 40 -7.77 6.54 -7.27
C ALA A 40 -7.77 6.90 -5.79
N GLY A 41 -8.28 8.07 -5.47
CA GLY A 41 -8.39 8.54 -4.10
C GLY A 41 -7.14 9.23 -3.59
N THR A 42 -7.18 9.63 -2.32
CA THR A 42 -6.07 10.30 -1.66
C THR A 42 -5.83 9.69 -0.29
N GLY A 43 -4.60 9.73 0.16
CA GLY A 43 -4.24 9.18 1.45
C GLY A 43 -2.85 9.60 1.88
N VAL A 44 -2.37 8.96 2.94
CA VAL A 44 -1.03 9.17 3.47
C VAL A 44 -0.42 7.84 3.82
N ALA A 45 0.82 7.62 3.39
CA ALA A 45 1.62 6.49 3.84
C ALA A 45 2.62 6.99 4.88
N LEU A 46 2.78 6.20 5.94
CA LEU A 46 3.81 6.45 6.94
C LEU A 46 4.80 5.29 6.86
N CYS A 47 6.05 5.58 6.48
CA CYS A 47 7.07 4.56 6.28
C CYS A 47 8.31 4.95 7.07
N ASP A 48 8.69 4.11 8.04
CA ASP A 48 9.84 4.33 8.92
C ASP A 48 9.85 5.75 9.52
N GLY A 49 8.68 6.22 9.95
CA GLY A 49 8.52 7.54 10.57
C GLY A 49 8.39 8.71 9.60
N GLN A 50 8.40 8.47 8.29
CA GLN A 50 8.25 9.52 7.29
C GLN A 50 6.90 9.42 6.59
N GLU A 51 6.23 10.56 6.45
CA GLU A 51 4.96 10.65 5.76
C GLU A 51 5.15 10.89 4.26
N GLU A 52 4.34 10.20 3.46
CA GLU A 52 4.28 10.42 2.02
C GLU A 52 2.82 10.60 1.60
N PRO A 53 2.47 11.73 0.97
CA PRO A 53 1.11 11.90 0.46
C PRO A 53 0.86 10.99 -0.71
N LEU A 54 -0.33 10.41 -0.73
CA LEU A 54 -0.77 9.48 -1.78
C LEU A 54 -1.85 10.14 -2.62
N GLU A 55 -1.67 10.12 -3.94
CA GLU A 55 -2.65 10.59 -4.92
C GLU A 55 -2.48 9.77 -6.19
N PRO A 56 -3.46 9.80 -7.12
CA PRO A 56 -3.35 9.04 -8.35
C PRO A 56 -2.04 9.30 -9.09
N GLY A 57 -1.36 8.23 -9.51
CA GLY A 57 -0.08 8.29 -10.18
C GLY A 57 1.14 8.14 -9.27
N VAL A 58 0.95 8.20 -7.95
CA VAL A 58 2.05 7.98 -7.00
C VAL A 58 2.28 6.49 -6.82
N CYS A 59 3.56 6.10 -6.74
CA CYS A 59 3.97 4.76 -6.34
C CYS A 59 4.70 4.86 -5.00
N HIS A 60 4.12 4.27 -3.96
CA HIS A 60 4.74 4.21 -2.64
C HIS A 60 5.51 2.91 -2.50
N LEU A 61 6.81 3.00 -2.26
CA LEU A 61 7.68 1.84 -2.07
C LEU A 61 8.01 1.65 -0.60
N CYS A 62 7.69 0.47 -0.07
CA CYS A 62 8.16 0.03 1.23
C CYS A 62 9.16 -1.09 1.01
N LYS A 63 10.43 -0.81 1.27
CA LYS A 63 11.53 -1.74 1.00
C LYS A 63 11.56 -2.85 2.03
N LYS A 64 12.15 -3.98 1.63
CA LYS A 64 12.44 -5.10 2.52
C LYS A 64 13.10 -4.58 3.81
N GLY A 65 12.57 -5.00 4.94
CA GLY A 65 13.06 -4.60 6.26
C GLY A 65 12.41 -3.34 6.83
N SER A 66 11.66 -2.60 6.02
CA SER A 66 10.95 -1.40 6.47
C SER A 66 9.57 -1.74 6.99
N GLN A 67 8.96 -0.82 7.71
CA GLN A 67 7.57 -0.94 8.15
C GLN A 67 6.78 0.29 7.70
N HIS A 68 5.50 0.07 7.39
CA HIS A 68 4.65 1.15 6.96
C HIS A 68 3.19 0.95 7.36
N SER A 69 2.43 2.04 7.26
CA SER A 69 0.97 2.04 7.34
C SER A 69 0.42 2.96 6.27
N ILE A 70 -0.82 2.74 5.86
CA ILE A 70 -1.48 3.55 4.84
C ILE A 70 -2.86 3.93 5.36
N GLN A 71 -3.18 5.23 5.27
CA GLN A 71 -4.50 5.76 5.68
C GLN A 71 -5.19 6.41 4.51
N ASN A 72 -6.49 6.20 4.40
CA ASN A 72 -7.34 6.94 3.48
C ASN A 72 -7.78 8.24 4.17
N THR A 73 -7.31 9.37 3.66
CA THR A 73 -7.64 10.70 4.19
C THR A 73 -8.61 11.46 3.30
N GLY A 74 -9.07 10.83 2.22
CA GLY A 74 -9.99 11.44 1.27
C GLY A 74 -11.45 11.13 1.57
N GLU A 75 -12.34 11.58 0.69
CA GLU A 75 -13.78 11.38 0.82
C GLU A 75 -14.30 10.15 0.08
N GLY A 76 -13.52 9.65 -0.89
CA GLY A 76 -13.83 8.43 -1.63
C GLY A 76 -12.86 7.31 -1.27
N ASP A 77 -13.03 6.17 -1.92
CA ASP A 77 -12.14 5.03 -1.69
C ASP A 77 -10.73 5.33 -2.19
N LEU A 78 -9.75 4.89 -1.43
CA LEU A 78 -8.35 4.85 -1.86
C LEU A 78 -8.13 3.50 -2.52
N VAL A 79 -7.83 3.52 -3.82
CA VAL A 79 -7.66 2.30 -4.61
C VAL A 79 -6.18 2.11 -4.92
N LEU A 80 -5.66 0.97 -4.53
CA LEU A 80 -4.25 0.64 -4.67
C LEU A 80 -4.07 -0.64 -5.47
N LEU A 81 -3.03 -0.66 -6.30
CA LEU A 81 -2.50 -1.90 -6.84
C LEU A 81 -1.14 -2.11 -6.17
N THR A 82 -1.01 -3.20 -5.43
CA THR A 82 0.20 -3.51 -4.69
C THR A 82 0.91 -4.69 -5.33
N VAL A 83 2.20 -4.51 -5.58
CA VAL A 83 3.09 -5.56 -6.08
C VAL A 83 4.06 -5.91 -4.97
N VAL A 84 4.02 -7.15 -4.52
CA VAL A 84 4.94 -7.66 -3.50
C VAL A 84 5.99 -8.50 -4.21
N VAL A 85 7.25 -8.08 -4.12
CA VAL A 85 8.37 -8.75 -4.77
C VAL A 85 9.25 -9.39 -3.71
N GLU A 86 9.31 -10.70 -3.71
CA GLU A 86 10.16 -11.43 -2.75
C GLU A 86 11.63 -11.25 -3.10
N ARG A 87 12.45 -11.06 -2.05
CA ARG A 87 13.88 -10.80 -2.24
C ARG A 87 14.75 -11.66 -1.35
#